data_6045fc5b9cfaf1fef4b76fe987b9736f
#
_entry.id   6045fc5b9cfaf1fef4b76fe987b9736f
#
_cell.length_a   1.000
_cell.length_b   1.000
_cell.length_c   1.000
_cell.angle_alpha   90.00
_cell.angle_beta   90.00
_cell.angle_gamma   90.00
#
_symmetry.space_group_name_H-M   'P 1'
#
loop_
_entity.id
_entity.type
_entity.pdbx_description
1 polymer ?
#
loop_
_entity_poly.entity_id
_entity_poly.type
_entity_poly.pdbx_seq_one_letter_code
_entity_poly.pdbx_strand_id
1 'polypeptide(L)'
;RGTDIKLGKGVAELGGLIVIGTERMESQRINLQIRGRSGRQGDPGMSKFFVSLEDDVIKKFGPSWVHKKYKDYQVQDMTQPEVLKGRKYRRLVEKAQHASDSAGRSARRQTLEYAESMNIQRDMIYKERNRLIDGSRDLEDVVEEIIASYIDQVTSSNYESRELLFHFLVTNISFHIKEVPDHIDVTDKTAVRSFMKQVIDKELSEKKELLEQHGLYEQFLRLSLLKAIDDNWVEQVDYLQQLSMAIGGQSASQKNPIVEYYQEAYAGFEAMKEQIRADMVRNLLMGLVEVTPKGEIMTHFP
;
A
#
# COMPACT_ATOMS: atom_id res chain seq x y z
N ARG A 1 1.24 12.92 27.33
CA ARG A 1 0.05 13.76 27.05
C ARG A 1 -0.93 13.67 28.21
N GLY A 2 -1.62 14.79 28.54
CA GLY A 2 -2.76 14.75 29.44
C GLY A 2 -2.46 14.81 30.94
N THR A 3 -1.19 14.84 31.35
CA THR A 3 -0.89 15.00 32.78
C THR A 3 -1.23 16.42 33.23
N ASP A 4 -2.18 16.54 34.10
CA ASP A 4 -2.51 17.79 34.78
C ASP A 4 -1.58 17.96 35.97
N ILE A 5 -0.85 19.09 36.01
CA ILE A 5 0.06 19.43 37.11
C ILE A 5 -0.70 20.41 38.01
N LYS A 6 -1.14 19.91 39.16
CA LYS A 6 -1.77 20.74 40.18
C LYS A 6 -0.68 21.36 41.03
N LEU A 7 -0.82 22.68 41.28
CA LEU A 7 0.08 23.39 42.19
C LEU A 7 -0.15 22.94 43.64
N GLY A 8 0.95 22.74 44.34
CA GLY A 8 0.89 22.54 45.79
C GLY A 8 0.43 23.79 46.54
N LYS A 9 0.05 23.63 47.80
CA LYS A 9 -0.41 24.73 48.66
C LYS A 9 0.68 25.81 48.80
N GLY A 10 0.35 27.07 48.51
CA GLY A 10 1.28 28.20 48.56
C GLY A 10 2.15 28.42 47.33
N VAL A 11 2.18 27.49 46.37
CA VAL A 11 3.04 27.60 45.17
C VAL A 11 2.56 28.72 44.24
N ALA A 12 1.26 28.92 44.13
CA ALA A 12 0.70 30.01 43.33
C ALA A 12 1.15 31.39 43.82
N GLU A 13 1.24 31.59 45.12
CA GLU A 13 1.69 32.83 45.76
C GLU A 13 3.18 33.12 45.47
N LEU A 14 3.97 32.08 45.24
CA LEU A 14 5.40 32.15 44.86
C LEU A 14 5.63 32.36 43.35
N GLY A 15 4.56 32.48 42.56
CA GLY A 15 4.64 32.69 41.11
C GLY A 15 4.34 31.45 40.26
N GLY A 16 3.91 30.35 40.86
CA GLY A 16 3.44 29.15 40.20
C GLY A 16 4.54 28.27 39.61
N LEU A 17 4.17 27.48 38.58
CA LEU A 17 5.08 26.51 37.96
C LEU A 17 6.01 27.20 36.93
N ILE A 18 7.31 26.96 37.07
CA ILE A 18 8.31 27.35 36.07
C ILE A 18 8.65 26.16 35.19
N VAL A 19 8.42 26.28 33.89
CA VAL A 19 8.79 25.29 32.90
C VAL A 19 10.06 25.72 32.18
N ILE A 20 11.11 24.90 32.27
CA ILE A 20 12.40 25.14 31.65
C ILE A 20 12.54 24.14 30.49
N GLY A 21 12.62 24.66 29.25
CA GLY A 21 12.96 23.88 28.07
C GLY A 21 14.47 24.02 27.78
N THR A 22 15.17 22.91 27.69
CA THR A 22 16.62 22.90 27.41
C THR A 22 16.94 22.87 25.93
N GLU A 23 15.94 22.69 25.10
CA GLU A 23 15.99 22.71 23.62
C GLU A 23 14.63 23.08 23.03
N ARG A 24 14.59 23.33 21.72
CA ARG A 24 13.33 23.41 20.96
C ARG A 24 13.07 22.07 20.28
N MET A 25 11.83 21.61 20.43
CA MET A 25 11.36 20.42 19.74
C MET A 25 11.17 20.70 18.24
N GLU A 26 11.20 19.65 17.46
CA GLU A 26 11.01 19.74 15.98
C GLU A 26 9.64 20.34 15.61
N SER A 27 8.61 20.10 16.41
CA SER A 27 7.27 20.67 16.21
C SER A 27 6.94 21.81 17.18
N GLN A 28 6.46 22.92 16.64
CA GLN A 28 5.97 24.05 17.41
C GLN A 28 4.83 23.65 18.36
N ARG A 29 3.98 22.72 17.94
CA ARG A 29 2.88 22.19 18.75
C ARG A 29 3.39 21.55 20.06
N ILE A 30 4.48 20.79 19.98
CA ILE A 30 5.09 20.17 21.18
C ILE A 30 5.63 21.25 22.12
N ASN A 31 6.28 22.28 21.59
CA ASN A 31 6.73 23.42 22.41
C ASN A 31 5.58 24.14 23.11
N LEU A 32 4.45 24.32 22.42
CA LEU A 32 3.24 24.92 23.04
C LEU A 32 2.66 23.98 24.10
N GLN A 33 2.68 22.66 23.91
CA GLN A 33 2.27 21.70 24.92
C GLN A 33 3.17 21.75 26.19
N ILE A 34 4.48 21.90 25.98
CA ILE A 34 5.44 22.07 27.10
C ILE A 34 5.16 23.38 27.83
N ARG A 35 5.03 24.49 27.11
CA ARG A 35 4.67 25.79 27.72
C ARG A 35 3.34 25.74 28.47
N GLY A 36 2.34 25.08 27.89
CA GLY A 36 1.02 24.93 28.49
C GLY A 36 0.98 24.00 29.72
N ARG A 37 2.12 23.51 30.21
CA ARG A 37 2.22 22.87 31.51
C ARG A 37 2.14 23.86 32.65
N SER A 38 2.54 25.12 32.39
CA SER A 38 2.50 26.25 33.32
C SER A 38 1.33 27.18 32.98
N GLY A 39 0.83 27.95 33.99
CA GLY A 39 -0.23 28.94 33.77
C GLY A 39 -1.59 28.33 33.45
N ARG A 40 -1.95 27.18 34.02
CA ARG A 40 -3.25 26.51 33.79
C ARG A 40 -4.34 27.08 34.68
N GLN A 41 -5.57 27.15 34.17
CA GLN A 41 -6.78 27.52 34.87
C GLN A 41 -6.68 28.87 35.62
N GLY A 42 -5.83 29.77 35.13
CA GLY A 42 -5.62 31.09 35.80
C GLY A 42 -4.48 31.10 36.82
N ASP A 43 -3.84 29.96 37.05
CA ASP A 43 -2.67 29.91 37.93
C ASP A 43 -1.51 30.73 37.34
N PRO A 44 -0.71 31.40 38.16
CA PRO A 44 0.52 32.05 37.73
C PRO A 44 1.53 30.99 37.23
N GLY A 45 2.40 31.40 36.32
CA GLY A 45 3.46 30.52 35.84
C GLY A 45 4.34 31.16 34.80
N MET A 46 5.49 30.54 34.55
CA MET A 46 6.48 31.01 33.60
C MET A 46 7.02 29.86 32.76
N SER A 47 7.35 30.14 31.48
CA SER A 47 8.12 29.21 30.66
C SER A 47 9.33 29.90 30.05
N LYS A 48 10.50 29.23 30.09
CA LYS A 48 11.75 29.73 29.51
C LYS A 48 12.44 28.62 28.72
N PHE A 49 12.86 28.93 27.52
CA PHE A 49 13.62 28.01 26.69
C PHE A 49 15.06 28.48 26.50
N PHE A 50 15.99 27.59 26.74
CA PHE A 50 17.39 27.72 26.41
C PHE A 50 17.64 26.94 25.14
N VAL A 51 18.33 27.55 24.18
CA VAL A 51 18.49 26.98 22.83
C VAL A 51 19.97 27.07 22.46
N SER A 52 20.50 26.02 21.88
CA SER A 52 21.89 25.95 21.42
C SER A 52 21.96 25.84 19.90
N LEU A 53 23.08 26.24 19.30
CA LEU A 53 23.38 25.92 17.89
C LEU A 53 23.55 24.40 17.67
N GLU A 54 23.70 23.66 18.76
CA GLU A 54 23.81 22.19 18.79
C GLU A 54 22.46 21.48 18.81
N ASP A 55 21.35 22.20 19.02
CA ASP A 55 20.04 21.59 19.01
C ASP A 55 19.75 20.94 17.65
N ASP A 56 19.15 19.75 17.69
CA ASP A 56 18.88 18.96 16.48
C ASP A 56 18.05 19.69 15.43
N VAL A 57 17.07 20.47 15.87
CA VAL A 57 16.25 21.27 14.97
C VAL A 57 17.07 22.33 14.21
N ILE A 58 18.10 22.86 14.86
CA ILE A 58 19.00 23.85 14.24
C ILE A 58 20.02 23.18 13.33
N LYS A 59 20.58 22.05 13.75
CA LYS A 59 21.50 21.25 12.93
C LYS A 59 20.83 20.76 11.64
N LYS A 60 19.59 20.29 11.72
CA LYS A 60 18.87 19.73 10.54
C LYS A 60 18.27 20.81 9.63
N PHE A 61 17.71 21.85 10.21
CA PHE A 61 16.88 22.85 9.48
C PHE A 61 17.43 24.28 9.52
N GLY A 62 18.58 24.50 10.15
CA GLY A 62 19.25 25.81 10.20
C GLY A 62 19.92 26.15 8.86
N PRO A 63 20.09 27.44 8.57
CA PRO A 63 20.80 27.89 7.36
C PRO A 63 22.29 27.55 7.41
N SER A 64 22.92 27.44 6.24
CA SER A 64 24.33 27.02 6.06
C SER A 64 25.36 27.82 6.89
N TRP A 65 25.12 29.11 7.13
CA TRP A 65 26.02 29.93 7.93
C TRP A 65 26.10 29.46 9.40
N VAL A 66 25.07 28.80 9.91
CA VAL A 66 25.06 28.24 11.28
C VAL A 66 26.03 27.08 11.38
N HIS A 67 26.02 26.17 10.39
CA HIS A 67 26.95 25.05 10.35
C HIS A 67 28.40 25.51 10.30
N LYS A 68 28.68 26.60 9.53
CA LYS A 68 30.02 27.20 9.52
C LYS A 68 30.38 27.74 10.89
N LYS A 69 29.49 28.54 11.51
CA LYS A 69 29.73 29.12 12.83
C LYS A 69 29.92 28.05 13.92
N TYR A 70 29.13 26.98 13.87
CA TYR A 70 29.28 25.84 14.77
C TYR A 70 30.67 25.20 14.66
N LYS A 71 31.15 24.97 13.42
CA LYS A 71 32.52 24.46 13.17
C LYS A 71 33.58 25.40 13.72
N ASP A 72 33.41 26.72 13.52
CA ASP A 72 34.34 27.72 14.04
C ASP A 72 34.45 27.64 15.57
N TYR A 73 33.33 27.42 16.27
CA TYR A 73 33.29 27.24 17.73
C TYR A 73 33.93 25.92 18.19
N GLN A 74 33.76 24.85 17.44
CA GLN A 74 34.39 23.55 17.78
C GLN A 74 35.93 23.61 17.76
N VAL A 75 36.48 24.46 16.88
CA VAL A 75 37.94 24.66 16.78
C VAL A 75 38.48 25.53 17.91
N GLN A 76 37.65 26.36 18.53
CA GLN A 76 38.05 27.35 19.55
C GLN A 76 38.01 26.78 20.97
N ASP A 77 38.17 25.55 21.24
CA ASP A 77 38.22 24.87 22.55
C ASP A 77 37.63 25.70 23.73
N MET A 78 36.35 26.06 23.59
CA MET A 78 35.68 26.96 24.52
C MET A 78 35.26 26.18 25.77
N THR A 79 35.94 26.42 26.88
CA THR A 79 35.64 25.80 28.17
C THR A 79 34.37 26.33 28.83
N GLN A 80 33.81 27.47 28.37
CA GLN A 80 32.58 28.03 28.86
C GLN A 80 31.62 28.38 27.73
N PRO A 81 30.29 28.13 27.88
CA PRO A 81 29.30 28.45 26.88
C PRO A 81 29.16 29.95 26.65
N GLU A 82 29.24 30.39 25.38
CA GLU A 82 28.99 31.79 25.01
C GLU A 82 27.49 32.06 24.84
N VAL A 83 26.98 33.11 25.44
CA VAL A 83 25.59 33.55 25.26
C VAL A 83 25.46 34.36 23.99
N LEU A 84 24.87 33.79 22.97
CA LEU A 84 24.65 34.44 21.67
C LEU A 84 23.47 35.45 21.77
N LYS A 85 23.76 36.74 21.71
CA LYS A 85 22.76 37.81 21.78
C LYS A 85 22.44 38.37 20.39
N GLY A 86 21.17 38.71 20.13
CA GLY A 86 20.76 39.45 18.95
C GLY A 86 19.55 38.86 18.21
N ARG A 87 18.92 39.72 17.41
CA ARG A 87 17.73 39.38 16.62
C ARG A 87 18.00 38.21 15.63
N LYS A 88 19.23 38.10 15.12
CA LYS A 88 19.62 37.05 14.16
C LYS A 88 19.44 35.65 14.77
N TYR A 89 19.87 35.44 15.99
CA TYR A 89 19.78 34.14 16.68
C TYR A 89 18.36 33.80 17.10
N ARG A 90 17.56 34.77 17.55
CA ARG A 90 16.12 34.55 17.83
C ARG A 90 15.36 34.11 16.58
N ARG A 91 15.55 34.82 15.45
CA ARG A 91 14.92 34.48 14.17
C ARG A 91 15.41 33.15 13.60
N LEU A 92 16.65 32.76 13.89
CA LEU A 92 17.20 31.48 13.49
C LEU A 92 16.37 30.32 14.03
N VAL A 93 16.11 30.30 15.33
CA VAL A 93 15.35 29.23 15.99
C VAL A 93 13.93 29.14 15.43
N GLU A 94 13.26 30.27 15.27
CA GLU A 94 11.91 30.33 14.70
C GLU A 94 11.87 29.81 13.25
N LYS A 95 12.86 30.22 12.43
CA LYS A 95 12.95 29.76 11.03
C LYS A 95 13.24 28.26 10.94
N ALA A 96 14.19 27.75 11.72
CA ALA A 96 14.52 26.33 11.74
C ALA A 96 13.31 25.49 12.18
N GLN A 97 12.60 25.91 13.21
CA GLN A 97 11.41 25.22 13.68
C GLN A 97 10.27 25.27 12.64
N HIS A 98 10.06 26.40 11.99
CA HIS A 98 9.07 26.51 10.92
C HIS A 98 9.41 25.63 9.72
N ALA A 99 10.69 25.54 9.35
CA ALA A 99 11.15 24.64 8.30
C ALA A 99 10.92 23.17 8.67
N SER A 100 11.22 22.78 9.92
CA SER A 100 10.95 21.46 10.46
C SER A 100 9.45 21.12 10.44
N ASP A 101 8.60 22.03 10.93
CA ASP A 101 7.15 21.84 10.89
C ASP A 101 6.60 21.70 9.45
N SER A 102 7.15 22.47 8.52
CA SER A 102 6.75 22.41 7.11
C SER A 102 7.16 21.09 6.48
N ALA A 103 8.40 20.64 6.69
CA ALA A 103 8.89 19.35 6.22
C ALA A 103 8.06 18.20 6.79
N GLY A 104 7.79 18.23 8.09
CA GLY A 104 6.95 17.21 8.74
C GLY A 104 5.50 17.21 8.24
N ARG A 105 4.93 18.37 7.89
CA ARG A 105 3.60 18.45 7.27
C ARG A 105 3.59 17.86 5.87
N SER A 106 4.60 18.19 5.06
CA SER A 106 4.74 17.65 3.70
C SER A 106 4.88 16.14 3.71
N ALA A 107 5.75 15.60 4.58
CA ALA A 107 5.92 14.15 4.71
C ALA A 107 4.62 13.43 5.12
N ARG A 108 3.90 13.97 6.11
CA ARG A 108 2.60 13.39 6.52
C ARG A 108 1.56 13.46 5.41
N ARG A 109 1.49 14.58 4.68
CA ARG A 109 0.57 14.73 3.56
C ARG A 109 0.88 13.70 2.47
N GLN A 110 2.13 13.55 2.09
CA GLN A 110 2.56 12.55 1.11
C GLN A 110 2.20 11.12 1.55
N THR A 111 2.43 10.77 2.82
CA THR A 111 2.03 9.47 3.37
C THR A 111 0.52 9.23 3.28
N LEU A 112 -0.29 10.26 3.55
CA LEU A 112 -1.76 10.15 3.43
C LEU A 112 -2.20 9.97 1.98
N GLU A 113 -1.61 10.70 1.05
CA GLU A 113 -1.93 10.61 -0.38
C GLU A 113 -1.59 9.21 -0.94
N TYR A 114 -0.46 8.62 -0.56
CA TYR A 114 -0.13 7.24 -0.93
C TYR A 114 -1.10 6.22 -0.30
N ALA A 115 -1.43 6.41 0.98
CA ALA A 115 -2.38 5.54 1.67
C ALA A 115 -3.81 5.62 1.09
N GLU A 116 -4.22 6.77 0.58
CA GLU A 116 -5.54 6.97 -0.03
C GLU A 116 -5.71 6.12 -1.28
N SER A 117 -4.72 6.09 -2.18
CA SER A 117 -4.73 5.25 -3.37
C SER A 117 -4.90 3.76 -3.02
N MET A 118 -4.10 3.28 -2.07
CA MET A 118 -4.20 1.89 -1.59
C MET A 118 -5.57 1.59 -0.96
N ASN A 119 -6.15 2.53 -0.19
CA ASN A 119 -7.46 2.35 0.42
C ASN A 119 -8.57 2.24 -0.63
N ILE A 120 -8.53 3.07 -1.68
CA ILE A 120 -9.50 3.01 -2.78
C ILE A 120 -9.43 1.65 -3.48
N GLN A 121 -8.23 1.18 -3.85
CA GLN A 121 -8.04 -0.11 -4.48
C GLN A 121 -8.52 -1.26 -3.57
N ARG A 122 -8.16 -1.21 -2.28
CA ARG A 122 -8.61 -2.19 -1.28
C ARG A 122 -10.13 -2.27 -1.22
N ASP A 123 -10.80 -1.13 -1.12
CA ASP A 123 -12.26 -1.09 -0.99
C ASP A 123 -12.95 -1.68 -2.22
N MET A 124 -12.39 -1.47 -3.44
CA MET A 124 -12.88 -2.07 -4.67
C MET A 124 -12.70 -3.60 -4.65
N ILE A 125 -11.51 -4.10 -4.32
CA ILE A 125 -11.20 -5.53 -4.29
C ILE A 125 -12.01 -6.24 -3.19
N TYR A 126 -12.08 -5.68 -1.98
CA TYR A 126 -12.85 -6.27 -0.89
C TYR A 126 -14.35 -6.29 -1.15
N LYS A 127 -14.87 -5.33 -1.91
CA LYS A 127 -16.26 -5.36 -2.35
C LYS A 127 -16.55 -6.56 -3.26
N GLU A 128 -15.69 -6.84 -4.24
CA GLU A 128 -15.84 -8.02 -5.10
C GLU A 128 -15.63 -9.32 -4.31
N ARG A 129 -14.59 -9.37 -3.48
CA ARG A 129 -14.32 -10.51 -2.59
C ARG A 129 -15.52 -10.85 -1.68
N ASN A 130 -16.10 -9.85 -1.04
CA ASN A 130 -17.24 -10.06 -0.15
C ASN A 130 -18.48 -10.55 -0.90
N ARG A 131 -18.73 -10.11 -2.13
CA ARG A 131 -19.82 -10.62 -2.97
C ARG A 131 -19.72 -12.13 -3.24
N LEU A 132 -18.49 -12.65 -3.38
CA LEU A 132 -18.26 -14.10 -3.54
C LEU A 132 -18.49 -14.86 -2.22
N ILE A 133 -18.22 -14.22 -1.09
CA ILE A 133 -18.43 -14.83 0.24
C ILE A 133 -19.91 -14.85 0.62
N ASP A 134 -20.58 -13.72 0.44
CA ASP A 134 -21.96 -13.51 0.91
C ASP A 134 -23.01 -14.23 0.03
N GLY A 135 -22.57 -14.86 -1.08
CA GLY A 135 -23.48 -15.61 -1.98
C GLY A 135 -24.54 -14.72 -2.66
N SER A 136 -24.25 -13.43 -2.82
CA SER A 136 -25.18 -12.48 -3.44
C SER A 136 -25.40 -12.68 -4.95
N ARG A 137 -24.59 -13.52 -5.57
CA ARG A 137 -24.69 -13.94 -6.98
C ARG A 137 -24.45 -15.46 -7.07
N ASP A 138 -25.10 -16.09 -8.06
CA ASP A 138 -24.79 -17.45 -8.42
C ASP A 138 -23.33 -17.55 -8.88
N LEU A 139 -22.57 -18.48 -8.30
CA LEU A 139 -21.15 -18.64 -8.62
C LEU A 139 -20.92 -19.22 -10.02
N GLU A 140 -21.86 -20.01 -10.54
CA GLU A 140 -21.76 -20.54 -11.90
C GLU A 140 -21.90 -19.40 -12.92
N ASP A 141 -22.85 -18.49 -12.73
CA ASP A 141 -23.00 -17.28 -13.57
C ASP A 141 -21.73 -16.42 -13.54
N VAL A 142 -21.14 -16.23 -12.35
CA VAL A 142 -19.89 -15.47 -12.20
C VAL A 142 -18.74 -16.13 -12.95
N VAL A 143 -18.63 -17.46 -12.84
CA VAL A 143 -17.60 -18.23 -13.55
C VAL A 143 -17.77 -18.13 -15.06
N GLU A 144 -19.00 -18.23 -15.58
CA GLU A 144 -19.28 -18.06 -17.01
C GLU A 144 -18.88 -16.67 -17.52
N GLU A 145 -19.19 -15.61 -16.78
CA GLU A 145 -18.78 -14.24 -17.15
C GLU A 145 -17.26 -14.08 -17.16
N ILE A 146 -16.56 -14.64 -16.18
CA ILE A 146 -15.10 -14.58 -16.07
C ILE A 146 -14.46 -15.33 -17.25
N ILE A 147 -14.93 -16.53 -17.55
CA ILE A 147 -14.42 -17.36 -18.66
C ILE A 147 -14.67 -16.68 -20.00
N ALA A 148 -15.85 -16.14 -20.24
CA ALA A 148 -16.17 -15.41 -21.46
C ALA A 148 -15.22 -14.21 -21.66
N SER A 149 -15.04 -13.41 -20.61
CA SER A 149 -14.12 -12.27 -20.63
C SER A 149 -12.66 -12.68 -20.85
N TYR A 150 -12.24 -13.78 -20.22
CA TYR A 150 -10.88 -14.31 -20.39
C TYR A 150 -10.64 -14.80 -21.82
N ILE A 151 -11.55 -15.57 -22.39
CA ILE A 151 -11.46 -16.03 -23.79
C ILE A 151 -11.39 -14.83 -24.74
N ASP A 152 -12.20 -13.79 -24.52
CA ASP A 152 -12.17 -12.58 -25.34
C ASP A 152 -10.82 -11.89 -25.27
N GLN A 153 -10.23 -11.81 -24.08
CA GLN A 153 -8.92 -11.21 -23.88
C GLN A 153 -7.81 -12.01 -24.60
N VAL A 154 -7.73 -13.32 -24.39
CA VAL A 154 -6.65 -14.15 -24.94
C VAL A 154 -6.79 -14.40 -26.45
N THR A 155 -8.00 -14.24 -27.01
CA THR A 155 -8.24 -14.30 -28.46
C THR A 155 -8.31 -12.92 -29.13
N SER A 156 -7.97 -11.86 -28.40
CA SER A 156 -7.91 -10.49 -28.98
C SER A 156 -6.86 -10.37 -30.09
N SER A 157 -5.76 -11.11 -29.95
CA SER A 157 -4.70 -11.26 -30.96
C SER A 157 -4.77 -12.65 -31.61
N ASN A 158 -4.29 -12.78 -32.86
CA ASN A 158 -4.19 -14.06 -33.51
C ASN A 158 -3.00 -14.82 -32.94
N TYR A 159 -3.10 -16.14 -32.94
CA TYR A 159 -1.96 -17.01 -32.68
C TYR A 159 -1.13 -17.19 -33.95
N GLU A 160 0.18 -17.03 -33.86
CA GLU A 160 1.09 -17.13 -34.98
C GLU A 160 1.26 -18.57 -35.48
N SER A 161 1.10 -19.55 -34.58
CA SER A 161 1.19 -20.97 -34.92
C SER A 161 0.32 -21.84 -34.01
N ARG A 162 0.08 -23.08 -34.43
CA ARG A 162 -0.61 -24.11 -33.65
C ARG A 162 0.18 -24.49 -32.39
N GLU A 163 1.49 -24.53 -32.50
CA GLU A 163 2.39 -24.84 -31.41
C GLU A 163 2.25 -23.80 -30.28
N LEU A 164 2.14 -22.52 -30.62
CA LEU A 164 1.93 -21.44 -29.64
C LEU A 164 0.56 -21.55 -28.96
N LEU A 165 -0.50 -21.83 -29.74
CA LEU A 165 -1.82 -22.07 -29.19
C LEU A 165 -1.82 -23.33 -28.30
N PHE A 166 -1.20 -24.41 -28.73
CA PHE A 166 -1.07 -25.63 -27.93
C PHE A 166 -0.34 -25.39 -26.62
N HIS A 167 0.81 -24.71 -26.69
CA HIS A 167 1.59 -24.36 -25.50
C HIS A 167 0.76 -23.51 -24.51
N PHE A 168 0.03 -22.52 -25.04
CA PHE A 168 -0.85 -21.70 -24.22
C PHE A 168 -1.93 -22.52 -23.50
N LEU A 169 -2.60 -23.42 -24.26
CA LEU A 169 -3.67 -24.28 -23.75
C LEU A 169 -3.18 -25.22 -22.64
N VAL A 170 -2.05 -25.88 -22.86
CA VAL A 170 -1.46 -26.83 -21.90
C VAL A 170 -0.99 -26.08 -20.63
N THR A 171 -0.50 -24.87 -20.80
CA THR A 171 0.04 -24.10 -19.65
C THR A 171 -1.06 -23.43 -18.83
N ASN A 172 -2.21 -23.08 -19.43
CA ASN A 172 -3.20 -22.23 -18.77
C ASN A 172 -4.61 -22.81 -18.68
N ILE A 173 -4.94 -23.83 -19.49
CA ILE A 173 -6.31 -24.34 -19.63
C ILE A 173 -6.42 -25.81 -19.21
N SER A 174 -5.65 -26.71 -19.81
CA SER A 174 -5.80 -28.14 -19.54
C SER A 174 -4.54 -28.94 -19.87
N PHE A 175 -4.13 -29.78 -18.91
CA PHE A 175 -3.04 -30.74 -19.09
C PHE A 175 -3.45 -31.93 -19.99
N HIS A 176 -4.74 -32.13 -20.25
CA HIS A 176 -5.27 -33.27 -20.97
C HIS A 176 -5.27 -33.07 -22.50
N ILE A 177 -4.98 -31.87 -23.01
CA ILE A 177 -4.88 -31.58 -24.43
C ILE A 177 -3.63 -32.21 -24.98
N LYS A 178 -3.80 -33.04 -26.02
CA LYS A 178 -2.69 -33.69 -26.70
C LYS A 178 -2.21 -32.92 -27.92
N GLU A 179 -3.12 -32.28 -28.64
CA GLU A 179 -2.85 -31.50 -29.85
C GLU A 179 -3.99 -30.52 -30.15
N VAL A 180 -3.71 -29.51 -30.97
CA VAL A 180 -4.73 -28.68 -31.58
C VAL A 180 -5.18 -29.33 -32.87
N PRO A 181 -6.47 -29.68 -33.05
CA PRO A 181 -6.96 -30.38 -34.24
C PRO A 181 -6.66 -29.64 -35.53
N ASP A 182 -6.36 -30.40 -36.61
CA ASP A 182 -5.98 -29.83 -37.89
C ASP A 182 -7.01 -28.94 -38.56
N HIS A 183 -8.29 -29.18 -38.26
CA HIS A 183 -9.40 -28.39 -38.80
C HIS A 183 -9.57 -27.01 -38.11
N ILE A 184 -8.84 -26.74 -37.01
CA ILE A 184 -8.88 -25.43 -36.35
C ILE A 184 -7.90 -24.49 -37.06
N ASP A 185 -8.46 -23.44 -37.67
CA ASP A 185 -7.66 -22.35 -38.20
C ASP A 185 -7.26 -21.40 -37.05
N VAL A 186 -5.98 -21.39 -36.71
CA VAL A 186 -5.43 -20.56 -35.60
C VAL A 186 -5.41 -19.07 -35.93
N THR A 187 -5.59 -18.70 -37.21
CA THR A 187 -5.71 -17.30 -37.64
C THR A 187 -7.15 -16.79 -37.53
N ASP A 188 -8.13 -17.68 -37.44
CA ASP A 188 -9.53 -17.33 -37.21
C ASP A 188 -9.84 -17.31 -35.72
N LYS A 189 -9.99 -16.08 -35.19
CA LYS A 189 -10.33 -15.84 -33.79
C LYS A 189 -11.60 -16.57 -33.35
N THR A 190 -12.58 -16.67 -34.21
CA THR A 190 -13.87 -17.32 -33.92
C THR A 190 -13.69 -18.83 -33.75
N ALA A 191 -12.89 -19.47 -34.63
CA ALA A 191 -12.56 -20.86 -34.51
C ALA A 191 -11.77 -21.17 -33.23
N VAL A 192 -10.74 -20.39 -32.97
CA VAL A 192 -9.92 -20.52 -31.74
C VAL A 192 -10.79 -20.31 -30.46
N ARG A 193 -11.64 -19.28 -30.44
CA ARG A 193 -12.57 -19.03 -29.35
C ARG A 193 -13.50 -20.20 -29.06
N SER A 194 -14.12 -20.72 -30.11
CA SER A 194 -15.03 -21.86 -30.00
C SER A 194 -14.33 -23.10 -29.50
N PHE A 195 -13.11 -23.37 -29.99
CA PHE A 195 -12.30 -24.48 -29.54
C PHE A 195 -11.89 -24.33 -28.05
N MET A 196 -11.39 -23.16 -27.66
CA MET A 196 -11.06 -22.90 -26.26
C MET A 196 -12.28 -23.12 -25.34
N LYS A 197 -13.45 -22.60 -25.75
CA LYS A 197 -14.67 -22.78 -24.96
C LYS A 197 -15.02 -24.26 -24.80
N GLN A 198 -14.95 -25.06 -25.88
CA GLN A 198 -15.22 -26.50 -25.78
C GLN A 198 -14.27 -27.21 -24.81
N VAL A 199 -12.99 -26.86 -24.82
CA VAL A 199 -12.00 -27.44 -23.90
C VAL A 199 -12.32 -27.05 -22.45
N ILE A 200 -12.61 -25.78 -22.21
CA ILE A 200 -12.93 -25.26 -20.89
C ILE A 200 -14.22 -25.89 -20.34
N ASP A 201 -15.27 -25.93 -21.15
CA ASP A 201 -16.56 -26.51 -20.76
C ASP A 201 -16.41 -28.00 -20.40
N LYS A 202 -15.54 -28.73 -21.12
CA LYS A 202 -15.25 -30.13 -20.82
C LYS A 202 -14.54 -30.29 -19.47
N GLU A 203 -13.47 -29.54 -19.23
CA GLU A 203 -12.72 -29.60 -17.96
C GLU A 203 -13.60 -29.25 -16.76
N LEU A 204 -14.44 -28.21 -16.88
CA LEU A 204 -15.36 -27.84 -15.82
C LEU A 204 -16.44 -28.87 -15.59
N SER A 205 -16.98 -29.48 -16.67
CA SER A 205 -18.00 -30.52 -16.54
C SER A 205 -17.47 -31.75 -15.81
N GLU A 206 -16.23 -32.19 -16.12
CA GLU A 206 -15.59 -33.32 -15.43
C GLU A 206 -15.39 -33.05 -13.95
N LYS A 207 -14.96 -31.84 -13.58
CA LYS A 207 -14.82 -31.42 -12.18
C LYS A 207 -16.16 -31.27 -11.48
N LYS A 208 -17.15 -30.74 -12.17
CA LYS A 208 -18.50 -30.61 -11.66
C LYS A 208 -19.09 -31.98 -11.30
N GLU A 209 -19.02 -32.94 -12.23
CA GLU A 209 -19.50 -34.31 -12.01
C GLU A 209 -18.83 -34.97 -10.79
N LEU A 210 -17.50 -34.81 -10.66
CA LEU A 210 -16.74 -35.35 -9.52
C LEU A 210 -17.16 -34.73 -8.19
N LEU A 211 -17.33 -33.42 -8.14
CA LEU A 211 -17.54 -32.68 -6.88
C LEU A 211 -19.02 -32.60 -6.47
N GLU A 212 -19.97 -32.58 -7.40
CA GLU A 212 -21.40 -32.59 -7.08
C GLU A 212 -21.86 -33.86 -6.35
N GLN A 213 -21.23 -35.00 -6.60
CA GLN A 213 -21.49 -36.23 -5.88
C GLN A 213 -21.26 -36.07 -4.36
N HIS A 214 -20.43 -35.12 -3.97
CA HIS A 214 -20.09 -34.81 -2.58
C HIS A 214 -20.69 -33.49 -2.10
N GLY A 215 -21.42 -32.75 -2.94
CA GLY A 215 -21.95 -31.43 -2.60
C GLY A 215 -20.87 -30.34 -2.42
N LEU A 216 -19.69 -30.51 -3.06
CA LEU A 216 -18.50 -29.68 -2.86
C LEU A 216 -18.20 -28.72 -4.02
N TYR A 217 -18.99 -28.75 -5.10
CA TYR A 217 -18.69 -27.98 -6.31
C TYR A 217 -18.73 -26.46 -6.06
N GLU A 218 -19.73 -25.95 -5.38
CA GLU A 218 -19.84 -24.53 -5.04
C GLU A 218 -18.67 -24.08 -4.14
N GLN A 219 -18.26 -24.90 -3.19
CA GLN A 219 -17.10 -24.61 -2.34
C GLN A 219 -15.81 -24.54 -3.15
N PHE A 220 -15.63 -25.44 -4.10
CA PHE A 220 -14.48 -25.40 -5.02
C PHE A 220 -14.46 -24.11 -5.86
N LEU A 221 -15.58 -23.74 -6.47
CA LEU A 221 -15.68 -22.50 -7.23
C LEU A 221 -15.27 -21.30 -6.37
N ARG A 222 -15.86 -21.21 -5.17
CA ARG A 222 -15.57 -20.11 -4.24
C ARG A 222 -14.11 -20.04 -3.83
N LEU A 223 -13.49 -21.17 -3.49
CA LEU A 223 -12.07 -21.22 -3.11
C LEU A 223 -11.17 -20.82 -4.27
N SER A 224 -11.45 -21.28 -5.49
CA SER A 224 -10.67 -20.96 -6.69
C SER A 224 -10.67 -19.46 -6.99
N LEU A 225 -11.84 -18.82 -6.89
CA LEU A 225 -12.00 -17.38 -7.13
C LEU A 225 -11.35 -16.54 -6.02
N LEU A 226 -11.59 -16.89 -4.75
CA LEU A 226 -11.03 -16.16 -3.61
C LEU A 226 -9.51 -16.24 -3.57
N LYS A 227 -8.94 -17.41 -3.84
CA LYS A 227 -7.48 -17.62 -3.88
C LYS A 227 -6.82 -16.66 -4.86
N ALA A 228 -7.35 -16.55 -6.08
CA ALA A 228 -6.82 -15.63 -7.09
C ALA A 228 -6.87 -14.17 -6.64
N ILE A 229 -7.96 -13.75 -5.99
CA ILE A 229 -8.08 -12.38 -5.45
C ILE A 229 -7.06 -12.14 -4.34
N ASP A 230 -6.98 -13.07 -3.38
CA ASP A 230 -6.17 -12.87 -2.17
C ASP A 230 -4.67 -12.83 -2.50
N ASP A 231 -4.18 -13.73 -3.37
CA ASP A 231 -2.77 -13.76 -3.77
C ASP A 231 -2.37 -12.49 -4.53
N ASN A 232 -3.12 -12.14 -5.55
CA ASN A 232 -2.83 -10.94 -6.34
C ASN A 232 -2.95 -9.65 -5.53
N TRP A 233 -3.86 -9.60 -4.56
CA TRP A 233 -3.97 -8.45 -3.67
C TRP A 233 -2.74 -8.28 -2.76
N VAL A 234 -2.18 -9.36 -2.25
CA VAL A 234 -0.94 -9.32 -1.46
C VAL A 234 0.22 -8.77 -2.30
N GLU A 235 0.38 -9.24 -3.53
CA GLU A 235 1.41 -8.74 -4.44
C GLU A 235 1.20 -7.26 -4.80
N GLN A 236 -0.03 -6.83 -5.00
CA GLN A 236 -0.35 -5.43 -5.28
C GLN A 236 0.00 -4.50 -4.11
N VAL A 237 -0.25 -4.93 -2.87
CA VAL A 237 0.12 -4.15 -1.68
C VAL A 237 1.63 -3.97 -1.61
N ASP A 238 2.39 -5.04 -1.84
CA ASP A 238 3.86 -4.97 -1.88
C ASP A 238 4.36 -4.06 -3.01
N TYR A 239 3.78 -4.18 -4.21
CA TYR A 239 4.08 -3.30 -5.34
C TYR A 239 3.86 -1.82 -4.99
N LEU A 240 2.71 -1.47 -4.40
CA LEU A 240 2.39 -0.09 -4.03
C LEU A 240 3.36 0.46 -2.95
N GLN A 241 3.80 -0.37 -2.01
CA GLN A 241 4.80 0.01 -1.02
C GLN A 241 6.15 0.30 -1.67
N GLN A 242 6.63 -0.58 -2.54
CA GLN A 242 7.88 -0.40 -3.28
C GLN A 242 7.83 0.83 -4.18
N LEU A 243 6.73 1.04 -4.89
CA LEU A 243 6.49 2.20 -5.73
C LEU A 243 6.56 3.51 -4.93
N SER A 244 5.93 3.55 -3.74
CA SER A 244 5.95 4.73 -2.88
C SER A 244 7.35 5.07 -2.38
N MET A 245 8.18 4.06 -2.09
CA MET A 245 9.58 4.23 -1.69
C MET A 245 10.45 4.71 -2.87
N ALA A 246 10.27 4.12 -4.03
CA ALA A 246 11.03 4.45 -5.24
C ALA A 246 10.79 5.91 -5.66
N ILE A 247 9.53 6.33 -5.73
CA ILE A 247 9.16 7.71 -6.12
C ILE A 247 9.53 8.70 -5.02
N GLY A 248 9.36 8.34 -3.75
CA GLY A 248 9.75 9.18 -2.61
C GLY A 248 11.26 9.48 -2.56
N GLY A 249 12.10 8.61 -3.10
CA GLY A 249 13.56 8.78 -3.22
C GLY A 249 14.02 9.64 -4.41
N GLN A 250 13.18 9.84 -5.42
CA GLN A 250 13.53 10.57 -6.64
C GLN A 250 13.29 12.09 -6.54
N SER A 251 13.89 12.76 -5.57
CA SER A 251 13.71 14.21 -5.35
C SER A 251 14.25 15.12 -6.47
N ALA A 252 14.84 14.58 -7.53
CA ALA A 252 15.48 15.31 -8.64
C ALA A 252 14.66 15.35 -9.94
N SER A 253 13.51 14.67 -10.02
CA SER A 253 12.65 14.66 -11.21
C SER A 253 11.84 15.96 -11.34
N GLN A 254 11.73 16.51 -12.55
CA GLN A 254 10.87 17.67 -12.85
C GLN A 254 9.36 17.37 -12.76
N LYS A 255 8.98 16.11 -12.61
CA LYS A 255 7.57 15.68 -12.50
C LYS A 255 7.11 15.71 -11.04
N ASN A 256 5.82 15.97 -10.84
CA ASN A 256 5.22 15.87 -9.50
C ASN A 256 5.18 14.39 -9.06
N PRO A 257 5.91 14.00 -8.00
CA PRO A 257 6.04 12.60 -7.59
C PRO A 257 4.69 11.93 -7.29
N ILE A 258 3.71 12.69 -6.81
CA ILE A 258 2.38 12.16 -6.48
C ILE A 258 1.59 11.82 -7.74
N VAL A 259 1.67 12.64 -8.78
CA VAL A 259 0.98 12.35 -10.05
C VAL A 259 1.56 11.11 -10.70
N GLU A 260 2.89 10.96 -10.69
CA GLU A 260 3.59 9.78 -11.18
C GLU A 260 3.17 8.53 -10.40
N TYR A 261 3.12 8.63 -9.06
CA TYR A 261 2.63 7.54 -8.23
C TYR A 261 1.20 7.11 -8.58
N TYR A 262 0.27 8.05 -8.75
CA TYR A 262 -1.12 7.71 -9.10
C TYR A 262 -1.24 7.05 -10.47
N GLN A 263 -0.45 7.49 -11.46
CA GLN A 263 -0.45 6.89 -12.80
C GLN A 263 0.05 5.46 -12.76
N GLU A 264 1.19 5.20 -12.12
CA GLU A 264 1.77 3.87 -11.98
C GLU A 264 0.91 2.95 -11.09
N ALA A 265 0.38 3.46 -9.98
CA ALA A 265 -0.51 2.72 -9.10
C ALA A 265 -1.82 2.31 -9.80
N TYR A 266 -2.36 3.18 -10.68
CA TYR A 266 -3.53 2.85 -11.48
C TYR A 266 -3.20 1.79 -12.55
N ALA A 267 -2.10 1.94 -13.27
CA ALA A 267 -1.67 0.97 -14.26
C ALA A 267 -1.42 -0.42 -13.63
N GLY A 268 -0.75 -0.46 -12.47
CA GLY A 268 -0.56 -1.69 -11.71
C GLY A 268 -1.88 -2.33 -11.26
N PHE A 269 -2.85 -1.52 -10.84
CA PHE A 269 -4.17 -2.01 -10.44
C PHE A 269 -4.97 -2.61 -11.60
N GLU A 270 -4.93 -2.00 -12.78
CA GLU A 270 -5.57 -2.56 -13.98
C GLU A 270 -4.90 -3.89 -14.38
N ALA A 271 -3.56 -3.95 -14.38
CA ALA A 271 -2.82 -5.18 -14.66
C ALA A 271 -3.16 -6.29 -13.65
N MET A 272 -3.23 -5.96 -12.35
CA MET A 272 -3.65 -6.91 -11.30
C MET A 272 -5.05 -7.46 -11.56
N LYS A 273 -6.02 -6.64 -11.96
CA LYS A 273 -7.38 -7.12 -12.27
C LYS A 273 -7.42 -8.10 -13.44
N GLU A 274 -6.56 -7.89 -14.44
CA GLU A 274 -6.40 -8.84 -15.55
C GLU A 274 -5.75 -10.13 -15.07
N GLN A 275 -4.74 -10.05 -14.23
CA GLN A 275 -4.08 -11.20 -13.63
C GLN A 275 -5.03 -12.01 -12.74
N ILE A 276 -5.84 -11.35 -11.90
CA ILE A 276 -6.88 -12.02 -11.09
C ILE A 276 -7.80 -12.84 -11.98
N ARG A 277 -8.27 -12.32 -13.12
CA ARG A 277 -9.12 -13.08 -14.05
C ARG A 277 -8.41 -14.29 -14.63
N ALA A 278 -7.16 -14.12 -15.03
CA ALA A 278 -6.35 -15.22 -15.56
C ALA A 278 -6.14 -16.32 -14.50
N ASP A 279 -5.80 -15.93 -13.27
CA ASP A 279 -5.57 -16.88 -12.18
C ASP A 279 -6.88 -17.54 -11.70
N MET A 280 -8.01 -16.83 -11.73
CA MET A 280 -9.32 -17.44 -11.48
C MET A 280 -9.59 -18.58 -12.45
N VAL A 281 -9.41 -18.34 -13.76
CA VAL A 281 -9.61 -19.37 -14.79
C VAL A 281 -8.60 -20.50 -14.61
N ARG A 282 -7.35 -20.18 -14.35
CA ARG A 282 -6.30 -21.17 -14.14
C ARG A 282 -6.57 -22.03 -12.90
N ASN A 283 -6.98 -21.45 -11.79
CA ASN A 283 -7.35 -22.17 -10.58
C ASN A 283 -8.55 -23.12 -10.82
N LEU A 284 -9.56 -22.66 -11.53
CA LEU A 284 -10.74 -23.45 -11.88
C LEU A 284 -10.39 -24.65 -12.77
N LEU A 285 -9.52 -24.45 -13.76
CA LEU A 285 -9.25 -25.44 -14.79
C LEU A 285 -8.09 -26.38 -14.43
N MET A 286 -7.00 -25.82 -13.90
CA MET A 286 -5.76 -26.58 -13.63
C MET A 286 -5.61 -26.96 -12.14
N GLY A 287 -6.42 -26.42 -11.24
CA GLY A 287 -6.42 -26.81 -9.83
C GLY A 287 -6.72 -28.30 -9.68
N LEU A 288 -5.85 -29.02 -8.99
CA LEU A 288 -6.06 -30.41 -8.62
C LEU A 288 -6.98 -30.49 -7.42
N VAL A 289 -7.94 -31.39 -7.47
CA VAL A 289 -8.96 -31.55 -6.43
C VAL A 289 -8.97 -32.97 -5.92
N GLU A 290 -8.85 -33.13 -4.62
CA GLU A 290 -8.97 -34.41 -3.93
C GLU A 290 -10.07 -34.31 -2.87
N VAL A 291 -10.90 -35.35 -2.77
CA VAL A 291 -11.88 -35.46 -1.70
C VAL A 291 -11.29 -36.36 -0.62
N THR A 292 -11.11 -35.83 0.57
CA THR A 292 -10.56 -36.60 1.69
C THR A 292 -11.56 -37.67 2.16
N PRO A 293 -11.12 -38.76 2.85
CA PRO A 293 -12.01 -39.75 3.43
C PRO A 293 -13.02 -39.17 4.43
N LYS A 294 -12.82 -37.95 4.90
CA LYS A 294 -13.74 -37.24 5.79
C LYS A 294 -14.80 -36.42 5.04
N GLY A 295 -14.76 -36.42 3.70
CA GLY A 295 -15.66 -35.61 2.88
C GLY A 295 -15.27 -34.12 2.77
N GLU A 296 -14.03 -33.79 3.08
CA GLU A 296 -13.49 -32.42 2.93
C GLU A 296 -12.77 -32.30 1.56
N ILE A 297 -12.84 -31.11 0.98
CA ILE A 297 -12.11 -30.79 -0.25
C ILE A 297 -10.68 -30.38 0.08
N MET A 298 -9.72 -30.99 -0.60
CA MET A 298 -8.33 -30.54 -0.63
C MET A 298 -8.02 -30.07 -2.07
N THR A 299 -7.59 -28.82 -2.21
CA THR A 299 -7.29 -28.21 -3.50
C THR A 299 -5.82 -27.81 -3.55
N HIS A 300 -5.16 -28.16 -4.64
CA HIS A 300 -3.80 -27.68 -4.98
C HIS A 300 -3.90 -26.81 -6.22
N PHE A 301 -3.73 -25.52 -6.02
CA PHE A 301 -3.75 -24.55 -7.11
C PHE A 301 -2.36 -24.42 -7.76
N PRO A 302 -2.29 -24.15 -9.10
CA PRO A 302 -1.06 -24.06 -9.86
C PRO A 302 -0.21 -22.83 -9.50
#